data_a527acc7c27fcf1ecbe560f00b408915
#
_entry.id   a527acc7c27fcf1ecbe560f00b408915
#
_cell.length_a   1.000
_cell.length_b   1.000
_cell.length_c   1.000
_cell.angle_alpha   90.00
_cell.angle_beta   90.00
_cell.angle_gamma   90.00
#
_symmetry.space_group_name_H-M   'P 1'
#
loop_
_entity.id
_entity.type
_entity.pdbx_description
1 polymer ?
#
loop_
_entity_poly.entity_id
_entity_poly.type
_entity_poly.pdbx_seq_one_letter_code
_entity_poly.pdbx_strand_id
1 'polypeptide(L)'
;MTKQKKIKELDFNYAVARIRAIEKGLLDKTKFDRMIEAKTSDEALKVLLEAGYGRAGTELKSVFEYEKLLKDESKKVYELLNELAPGQDVINMFLLSNDYHNVKVILKAEFSGQTETSIFIEPGFVPVEKLKLMIK
;
A
#
# COMPACT_ATOMS: atom_id res chain seq x y z
N MET A 1 32.39 -0.95 -11.23
CA MET A 1 31.63 -2.20 -11.09
C MET A 1 31.44 -2.45 -9.61
N THR A 2 30.27 -2.11 -9.08
CA THR A 2 29.92 -2.34 -7.67
C THR A 2 29.67 -3.86 -7.51
N LYS A 3 30.50 -4.53 -6.71
CA LYS A 3 30.26 -5.94 -6.37
C LYS A 3 28.90 -6.05 -5.67
N GLN A 4 27.91 -6.65 -6.32
CA GLN A 4 26.66 -6.98 -5.67
C GLN A 4 26.98 -7.88 -4.48
N LYS A 5 26.60 -7.43 -3.28
CA LYS A 5 26.73 -8.21 -2.04
C LYS A 5 25.83 -9.45 -2.19
N LYS A 6 26.41 -10.63 -2.13
CA LYS A 6 25.62 -11.87 -2.17
C LYS A 6 24.75 -11.96 -0.93
N ILE A 7 23.43 -11.87 -1.12
CA ILE A 7 22.43 -11.98 -0.05
C ILE A 7 22.47 -13.41 0.49
N LYS A 8 22.50 -13.54 1.81
CA LYS A 8 22.49 -14.82 2.53
C LYS A 8 21.14 -15.03 3.22
N GLU A 9 20.79 -16.27 3.47
CA GLU A 9 19.55 -16.63 4.17
C GLU A 9 19.45 -15.96 5.54
N LEU A 10 20.55 -15.85 6.28
CA LEU A 10 20.62 -15.18 7.58
C LEU A 10 20.27 -13.70 7.54
N ASP A 11 20.42 -13.03 6.39
CA ASP A 11 20.09 -11.62 6.23
C ASP A 11 18.56 -11.36 6.35
N PHE A 12 17.74 -12.42 6.23
CA PHE A 12 16.28 -12.34 6.35
C PHE A 12 15.74 -12.64 7.76
N ASN A 13 16.56 -13.13 8.69
CA ASN A 13 16.07 -13.56 10.01
C ASN A 13 15.31 -12.48 10.76
N TYR A 14 15.81 -11.25 10.76
CA TYR A 14 15.12 -10.11 11.38
C TYR A 14 13.81 -9.79 10.67
N ALA A 15 13.82 -9.77 9.34
CA ALA A 15 12.64 -9.50 8.52
C ALA A 15 11.54 -10.54 8.79
N VAL A 16 11.90 -11.83 8.80
CA VAL A 16 10.97 -12.93 9.08
C VAL A 16 10.37 -12.79 10.48
N ALA A 17 11.19 -12.54 11.50
CA ALA A 17 10.72 -12.40 12.86
C ALA A 17 9.74 -11.22 13.01
N ARG A 18 10.06 -10.08 12.38
CA ARG A 18 9.21 -8.88 12.40
C ARG A 18 7.90 -9.08 11.64
N ILE A 19 7.93 -9.69 10.46
CA ILE A 19 6.72 -10.02 9.69
C ILE A 19 5.82 -10.98 10.48
N ARG A 20 6.38 -12.02 11.10
CA ARG A 20 5.63 -12.95 11.95
C ARG A 20 4.96 -12.27 13.15
N ALA A 21 5.59 -11.25 13.72
CA ALA A 21 4.98 -10.47 14.79
C ALA A 21 3.78 -9.63 14.28
N ILE A 22 3.91 -9.05 13.10
CA ILE A 22 2.87 -8.23 12.47
C ILE A 22 1.69 -9.10 11.99
N GLU A 23 1.93 -10.32 11.51
CA GLU A 23 0.89 -11.28 11.09
C GLU A 23 -0.16 -11.52 12.19
N LYS A 24 0.23 -11.46 13.47
CA LYS A 24 -0.71 -11.60 14.59
C LYS A 24 -1.74 -10.47 14.69
N GLY A 25 -1.45 -9.32 14.09
CA GLY A 25 -2.35 -8.16 14.03
C GLY A 25 -3.33 -8.19 12.86
N LEU A 26 -3.21 -9.13 11.93
CA LEU A 26 -4.10 -9.23 10.77
C LEU A 26 -5.56 -9.49 11.20
N LEU A 27 -6.48 -9.11 10.31
CA LEU A 27 -7.89 -9.39 10.50
C LEU A 27 -8.12 -10.90 10.46
N ASP A 28 -8.64 -11.44 11.55
CA ASP A 28 -9.09 -12.81 11.65
C ASP A 28 -10.58 -12.94 11.27
N LYS A 29 -11.07 -14.18 11.21
CA LYS A 29 -12.45 -14.46 10.89
C LYS A 29 -13.41 -13.76 11.86
N THR A 30 -13.10 -13.72 13.15
CA THR A 30 -13.95 -13.10 14.17
C THR A 30 -14.14 -11.60 13.92
N LYS A 31 -13.07 -10.90 13.52
CA LYS A 31 -13.14 -9.48 13.19
C LYS A 31 -13.95 -9.26 11.91
N PHE A 32 -13.79 -10.11 10.89
CA PHE A 32 -14.63 -10.06 9.69
C PHE A 32 -16.11 -10.31 10.00
N ASP A 33 -16.43 -11.32 10.81
CA ASP A 33 -17.81 -11.61 11.21
C ASP A 33 -18.42 -10.40 11.95
N ARG A 34 -17.67 -9.76 12.87
CA ARG A 34 -18.10 -8.51 13.54
C ARG A 34 -18.36 -7.37 12.55
N MET A 35 -17.55 -7.25 11.50
CA MET A 35 -17.75 -6.22 10.46
C MET A 35 -19.01 -6.51 9.63
N ILE A 36 -19.27 -7.77 9.31
CA ILE A 36 -20.46 -8.19 8.53
C ILE A 36 -21.73 -8.00 9.36
N GLU A 37 -21.69 -8.29 10.67
CA GLU A 37 -22.81 -8.14 11.60
C GLU A 37 -23.06 -6.69 12.04
N ALA A 38 -22.16 -5.78 11.71
CA ALA A 38 -22.28 -4.37 12.06
C ALA A 38 -23.56 -3.78 11.45
N LYS A 39 -24.32 -3.02 12.26
CA LYS A 39 -25.57 -2.40 11.82
C LYS A 39 -25.35 -1.16 10.96
N THR A 40 -24.19 -0.54 11.11
CA THR A 40 -23.80 0.66 10.38
C THR A 40 -22.38 0.54 9.84
N SER A 41 -22.10 1.26 8.77
CA SER A 41 -20.76 1.34 8.20
C SER A 41 -19.72 1.93 9.17
N ASP A 42 -20.15 2.83 10.08
CA ASP A 42 -19.28 3.39 11.13
C ASP A 42 -18.87 2.31 12.15
N GLU A 43 -19.78 1.40 12.51
CA GLU A 43 -19.45 0.28 13.39
C GLU A 43 -18.45 -0.68 12.72
N ALA A 44 -18.62 -0.99 11.42
CA ALA A 44 -17.68 -1.80 10.67
C ALA A 44 -16.30 -1.14 10.60
N LEU A 45 -16.26 0.17 10.37
CA LEU A 45 -15.02 0.94 10.33
C LEU A 45 -14.29 0.95 11.68
N LYS A 46 -15.03 1.03 12.79
CA LYS A 46 -14.43 0.93 14.14
C LYS A 46 -13.69 -0.37 14.35
N VAL A 47 -14.19 -1.50 13.83
CA VAL A 47 -13.50 -2.78 13.92
C VAL A 47 -12.14 -2.75 13.21
N LEU A 48 -12.05 -2.08 12.04
CA LEU A 48 -10.78 -1.88 11.34
C LEU A 48 -9.81 -1.05 12.19
N LEU A 49 -10.28 0.06 12.76
CA LEU A 49 -9.44 0.94 13.59
C LEU A 49 -8.97 0.23 14.87
N GLU A 50 -9.83 -0.57 15.52
CA GLU A 50 -9.47 -1.41 16.67
C GLU A 50 -8.41 -2.47 16.31
N ALA A 51 -8.43 -2.96 15.08
CA ALA A 51 -7.42 -3.88 14.57
C ALA A 51 -6.08 -3.22 14.20
N GLY A 52 -5.99 -1.89 14.38
CA GLY A 52 -4.76 -1.13 14.13
C GLY A 52 -4.59 -0.62 12.70
N TYR A 53 -5.62 -0.75 11.86
CA TYR A 53 -5.64 -0.15 10.54
C TYR A 53 -5.88 1.37 10.65
N GLY A 54 -5.04 2.15 10.01
CA GLY A 54 -5.02 3.61 10.16
C GLY A 54 -3.88 4.09 11.06
N ARG A 55 -3.52 5.38 10.94
CA ARG A 55 -2.57 6.00 11.88
C ARG A 55 -3.31 6.37 13.17
N ALA A 56 -2.64 6.28 14.31
CA ALA A 56 -3.14 6.87 15.54
C ALA A 56 -3.46 8.36 15.30
N GLY A 57 -4.73 8.74 15.41
CA GLY A 57 -5.18 10.10 15.10
C GLY A 57 -5.70 10.32 13.67
N THR A 58 -5.85 9.28 12.84
CA THR A 58 -6.57 9.39 11.57
C THR A 58 -8.06 9.54 11.90
N GLU A 59 -8.51 10.78 12.08
CA GLU A 59 -9.93 11.08 12.11
C GLU A 59 -10.46 10.95 10.68
N LEU A 60 -11.16 9.86 10.42
CA LEU A 60 -11.93 9.72 9.20
C LEU A 60 -13.18 10.60 9.35
N LYS A 61 -13.26 11.64 8.55
CA LYS A 61 -14.41 12.56 8.56
C LYS A 61 -15.69 11.91 8.03
N SER A 62 -15.55 10.81 7.30
CA SER A 62 -16.65 10.06 6.70
C SER A 62 -16.23 8.62 6.47
N VAL A 63 -17.19 7.71 6.53
CA VAL A 63 -17.02 6.29 6.17
C VAL A 63 -16.51 6.14 4.74
N PHE A 64 -16.86 7.06 3.85
CA PHE A 64 -16.39 7.05 2.45
C PHE A 64 -14.88 7.28 2.29
N GLU A 65 -14.16 7.64 3.36
CA GLU A 65 -12.68 7.78 3.34
C GLU A 65 -11.95 6.45 3.59
N TYR A 66 -12.66 5.31 3.66
CA TYR A 66 -12.04 3.99 3.84
C TYR A 66 -10.98 3.68 2.77
N GLU A 67 -11.17 4.14 1.54
CA GLU A 67 -10.18 3.96 0.47
C GLU A 67 -8.85 4.64 0.79
N LYS A 68 -8.90 5.82 1.41
CA LYS A 68 -7.69 6.53 1.85
C LYS A 68 -6.98 5.73 2.94
N LEU A 69 -7.74 5.18 3.89
CA LEU A 69 -7.19 4.30 4.93
C LEU A 69 -6.50 3.09 4.30
N LEU A 70 -7.11 2.42 3.34
CA LEU A 70 -6.53 1.27 2.65
C LEU A 70 -5.27 1.64 1.84
N LYS A 71 -5.27 2.79 1.17
CA LYS A 71 -4.09 3.33 0.47
C LYS A 71 -2.94 3.59 1.44
N ASP A 72 -3.21 4.21 2.59
CA ASP A 72 -2.21 4.49 3.62
C ASP A 72 -1.64 3.19 4.21
N GLU A 73 -2.47 2.17 4.42
CA GLU A 73 -2.01 0.86 4.88
C GLU A 73 -1.14 0.16 3.83
N SER A 74 -1.55 0.18 2.56
CA SER A 74 -0.74 -0.34 1.47
C SER A 74 0.64 0.32 1.40
N LYS A 75 0.69 1.65 1.55
CA LYS A 75 1.95 2.39 1.59
C LYS A 75 2.85 1.96 2.74
N LYS A 76 2.29 1.77 3.95
CA LYS A 76 3.04 1.27 5.12
C LYS A 76 3.66 -0.11 4.86
N VAL A 77 2.93 -1.00 4.16
CA VAL A 77 3.45 -2.32 3.79
C VAL A 77 4.68 -2.19 2.90
N TYR A 78 4.65 -1.34 1.87
CA TYR A 78 5.81 -1.12 1.01
C TYR A 78 6.97 -0.44 1.73
N GLU A 79 6.70 0.53 2.62
CA GLU A 79 7.72 1.16 3.46
C GLU A 79 8.41 0.11 4.34
N LEU A 80 7.63 -0.77 4.99
CA LEU A 80 8.14 -1.87 5.80
C LEU A 80 8.98 -2.85 4.98
N LEU A 81 8.50 -3.26 3.80
CA LEU A 81 9.24 -4.17 2.92
C LEU A 81 10.56 -3.55 2.47
N ASN A 82 10.59 -2.26 2.14
CA ASN A 82 11.81 -1.54 1.78
C ASN A 82 12.80 -1.46 2.96
N GLU A 83 12.29 -1.31 4.19
CA GLU A 83 13.13 -1.32 5.40
C GLU A 83 13.74 -2.71 5.66
N LEU A 84 12.96 -3.77 5.44
CA LEU A 84 13.32 -5.13 5.83
C LEU A 84 14.06 -5.92 4.73
N ALA A 85 13.89 -5.55 3.47
CA ALA A 85 14.49 -6.30 2.37
C ALA A 85 15.99 -6.01 2.24
N PRO A 86 16.84 -7.02 2.21
CA PRO A 86 18.29 -6.85 2.00
C PRO A 86 18.64 -6.43 0.56
N GLY A 87 17.65 -6.45 -0.35
CA GLY A 87 17.74 -5.95 -1.73
C GLY A 87 16.39 -5.45 -2.21
N GLN A 88 16.39 -4.27 -2.83
CA GLN A 88 15.16 -3.60 -3.26
C GLN A 88 14.62 -4.08 -4.62
N ASP A 89 15.40 -4.84 -5.38
CA ASP A 89 15.06 -5.20 -6.77
C ASP A 89 13.73 -5.96 -6.87
N VAL A 90 13.49 -6.89 -5.94
CA VAL A 90 12.24 -7.67 -5.89
C VAL A 90 11.04 -6.78 -5.55
N ILE A 91 11.20 -5.87 -4.60
CA ILE A 91 10.14 -4.93 -4.20
C ILE A 91 9.82 -3.97 -5.35
N ASN A 92 10.86 -3.45 -6.01
CA ASN A 92 10.72 -2.57 -7.16
C ASN A 92 9.95 -3.24 -8.31
N MET A 93 10.12 -4.56 -8.51
CA MET A 93 9.37 -5.31 -9.52
C MET A 93 7.86 -5.26 -9.28
N PHE A 94 7.42 -5.37 -8.02
CA PHE A 94 6.00 -5.25 -7.68
C PHE A 94 5.48 -3.82 -7.90
N LEU A 95 6.31 -2.80 -7.62
CA LEU A 95 5.95 -1.40 -7.85
C LEU A 95 5.79 -1.04 -9.33
N LEU A 96 6.50 -1.72 -10.23
CA LEU A 96 6.36 -1.52 -11.68
C LEU A 96 4.94 -1.78 -12.20
N SER A 97 4.17 -2.66 -11.56
CA SER A 97 2.78 -2.88 -11.94
C SER A 97 1.91 -1.64 -11.70
N ASN A 98 2.20 -0.90 -10.62
CA ASN A 98 1.54 0.36 -10.31
C ASN A 98 1.94 1.46 -11.30
N ASP A 99 3.22 1.53 -11.67
CA ASP A 99 3.70 2.47 -12.69
C ASP A 99 3.02 2.20 -14.04
N TYR A 100 2.93 0.93 -14.44
CA TYR A 100 2.25 0.55 -15.67
C TYR A 100 0.76 0.95 -15.66
N HIS A 101 0.08 0.78 -14.53
CA HIS A 101 -1.29 1.27 -14.35
C HIS A 101 -1.33 2.79 -14.51
N ASN A 102 -0.44 3.52 -13.83
CA ASN A 102 -0.40 4.97 -13.85
C ASN A 102 -0.10 5.53 -15.25
N VAL A 103 0.82 4.90 -15.99
CA VAL A 103 1.07 5.26 -17.40
C VAL A 103 -0.19 5.11 -18.25
N LYS A 104 -0.95 4.02 -18.09
CA LYS A 104 -2.24 3.84 -18.80
C LYS A 104 -3.24 4.93 -18.43
N VAL A 105 -3.32 5.32 -17.16
CA VAL A 105 -4.21 6.39 -16.71
C VAL A 105 -3.83 7.71 -17.36
N ILE A 106 -2.53 8.05 -17.37
CA ILE A 106 -2.05 9.29 -17.98
C ILE A 106 -2.38 9.32 -19.48
N LEU A 107 -2.08 8.25 -20.20
CA LEU A 107 -2.37 8.18 -21.64
C LEU A 107 -3.87 8.29 -21.93
N LYS A 108 -4.72 7.60 -21.18
CA LYS A 108 -6.17 7.69 -21.34
C LYS A 108 -6.68 9.09 -21.04
N ALA A 109 -6.20 9.74 -19.99
CA ALA A 109 -6.57 11.10 -19.65
C ALA A 109 -6.20 12.09 -20.76
N GLU A 110 -5.00 11.97 -21.32
CA GLU A 110 -4.52 12.79 -22.44
C GLU A 110 -5.42 12.64 -23.66
N PHE A 111 -5.75 11.41 -24.06
CA PHE A 111 -6.61 11.14 -25.22
C PHE A 111 -8.08 11.51 -25.00
N SER A 112 -8.59 11.44 -23.77
CA SER A 112 -10.00 11.75 -23.47
C SER A 112 -10.23 13.22 -23.08
N GLY A 113 -9.16 13.99 -22.88
CA GLY A 113 -9.25 15.37 -22.36
C GLY A 113 -9.76 15.46 -20.92
N GLN A 114 -9.72 14.34 -20.17
CA GLN A 114 -10.18 14.30 -18.77
C GLN A 114 -8.97 14.36 -17.83
N THR A 115 -9.08 15.19 -16.82
CA THR A 115 -8.09 15.29 -15.73
C THR A 115 -8.60 14.55 -14.50
N GLU A 116 -8.46 13.23 -14.48
CA GLU A 116 -8.77 12.46 -13.28
C GLU A 116 -7.49 12.13 -12.48
N THR A 117 -7.43 12.65 -11.25
CA THR A 117 -6.30 12.45 -10.34
C THR A 117 -6.53 11.35 -9.31
N SER A 118 -7.77 10.90 -9.13
CA SER A 118 -8.17 9.94 -8.08
C SER A 118 -7.82 8.48 -8.39
N ILE A 119 -7.51 8.15 -9.65
CA ILE A 119 -7.33 6.78 -10.14
C ILE A 119 -5.87 6.30 -10.03
N PHE A 120 -4.92 7.17 -9.69
CA PHE A 120 -3.52 6.80 -9.55
C PHE A 120 -3.30 5.87 -8.35
N ILE A 121 -2.43 4.87 -8.56
CA ILE A 121 -2.02 3.92 -7.52
C ILE A 121 -0.65 4.32 -7.01
N GLU A 122 -0.56 4.53 -5.70
CA GLU A 122 0.69 4.79 -5.00
C GLU A 122 0.90 3.77 -3.87
N PRO A 123 2.15 3.39 -3.57
CA PRO A 123 3.39 3.87 -4.20
C PRO A 123 3.66 3.19 -5.54
N GLY A 124 4.28 3.93 -6.46
CA GLY A 124 4.93 3.42 -7.65
C GLY A 124 6.46 3.38 -7.49
N PHE A 125 7.17 2.74 -8.40
CA PHE A 125 8.63 2.82 -8.51
C PHE A 125 9.06 4.20 -8.99
N VAL A 126 8.28 4.79 -9.91
CA VAL A 126 8.45 6.16 -10.39
C VAL A 126 7.31 7.02 -9.85
N PRO A 127 7.59 8.16 -9.19
CA PRO A 127 6.54 9.08 -8.76
C PRO A 127 5.63 9.52 -9.91
N VAL A 128 4.31 9.57 -9.66
CA VAL A 128 3.30 9.92 -10.69
C VAL A 128 3.60 11.24 -11.40
N GLU A 129 4.06 12.24 -10.66
CA GLU A 129 4.41 13.54 -11.24
C GLU A 129 5.56 13.45 -12.26
N LYS A 130 6.53 12.55 -12.00
CA LYS A 130 7.62 12.28 -12.93
C LYS A 130 7.11 11.55 -14.18
N LEU A 131 6.21 10.57 -14.01
CA LEU A 131 5.57 9.88 -15.15
C LEU A 131 4.81 10.86 -16.04
N LYS A 132 4.06 11.80 -15.47
CA LYS A 132 3.37 12.86 -16.22
C LYS A 132 4.31 13.74 -17.05
N LEU A 133 5.50 14.05 -16.51
CA LEU A 133 6.51 14.84 -17.22
C LEU A 133 7.20 14.07 -18.36
N MET A 134 7.28 12.74 -18.27
CA MET A 134 7.95 11.90 -19.27
C MET A 134 7.04 11.55 -20.45
N ILE A 135 5.73 11.64 -20.28
CA ILE A 135 4.71 11.25 -21.27
C ILE A 135 4.21 12.45 -22.08
N LYS A 136 4.35 13.66 -21.53
CA LYS A 136 4.10 14.93 -22.26
C LYS A 136 5.25 15.27 -23.21
#